data_a1a839c77a94a3f13de9ab316b70f5b8
#
_entry.id   a1a839c77a94a3f13de9ab316b70f5b8
#
_cell.length_a   1.000
_cell.length_b   1.000
_cell.length_c   1.000
_cell.angle_alpha   90.00
_cell.angle_beta   90.00
_cell.angle_gamma   90.00
#
_symmetry.space_group_name_H-M   'P 1'
#
loop_
_entity.id
_entity.type
_entity.pdbx_description
1 polymer ?
#
loop_
_entity_poly.entity_id
_entity_poly.type
_entity_poly.pdbx_seq_one_letter_code
_entity_poly.pdbx_strand_id
1 'polypeptide(L)'
;MSQPRKFWSEFLTFINHFVRIFCVAMMIMMTAIVLIQVVARLTPGVKNPNWTEELSRYVMIYIAFIGTGVYQWSNVGVDFVIDRLPGPLNFAVNLVIRVAVLAFWCGVIYWGCEYFPTVGGRQYSASMGFPVVYAQMALVLGGVLCAIQTVGQIVQHITTGGEKDA
;
A
#
# COMPACT_ATOMS: atom_id res chain seq x y z
N MET A 1 -8.25 32.32 -2.30
CA MET A 1 -7.58 31.35 -1.42
C MET A 1 -7.82 29.90 -1.88
N SER A 2 -7.68 29.57 -3.17
CA SER A 2 -8.08 28.27 -3.76
C SER A 2 -6.97 27.52 -4.50
N GLN A 3 -5.74 28.01 -4.52
CA GLN A 3 -4.62 27.43 -5.27
C GLN A 3 -4.01 26.15 -4.62
N PRO A 4 -3.71 26.06 -3.32
CA PRO A 4 -3.04 24.90 -2.77
C PRO A 4 -3.92 23.64 -2.76
N ARG A 5 -5.24 23.80 -2.68
CA ARG A 5 -6.22 22.72 -2.60
C ARG A 5 -6.34 21.94 -3.92
N LYS A 6 -6.33 22.64 -5.06
CA LYS A 6 -6.39 22.02 -6.39
C LYS A 6 -5.10 21.27 -6.69
N PHE A 7 -3.95 21.84 -6.34
CA PHE A 7 -2.66 21.17 -6.55
C PHE A 7 -2.55 19.83 -5.80
N TRP A 8 -2.96 19.79 -4.51
CA TRP A 8 -2.94 18.56 -3.74
C TRP A 8 -3.91 17.51 -4.28
N SER A 9 -5.12 17.89 -4.65
CA SER A 9 -6.10 16.94 -5.19
C SER A 9 -5.65 16.36 -6.54
N GLU A 10 -5.11 17.18 -7.43
CA GLU A 10 -4.59 16.74 -8.72
C GLU A 10 -3.37 15.82 -8.56
N PHE A 11 -2.46 16.17 -7.65
CA PHE A 11 -1.27 15.36 -7.35
C PHE A 11 -1.65 14.00 -6.77
N LEU A 12 -2.55 13.94 -5.80
CA LEU A 12 -3.03 12.69 -5.23
C LEU A 12 -3.79 11.85 -6.26
N THR A 13 -4.61 12.47 -7.11
CA THR A 13 -5.32 11.78 -8.18
C THR A 13 -4.36 11.16 -9.18
N PHE A 14 -3.30 11.87 -9.54
CA PHE A 14 -2.26 11.34 -10.43
C PHE A 14 -1.55 10.13 -9.82
N ILE A 15 -1.12 10.23 -8.54
CA ILE A 15 -0.51 9.11 -7.82
C ILE A 15 -1.46 7.91 -7.78
N ASN A 16 -2.72 8.11 -7.43
CA ASN A 16 -3.71 7.05 -7.34
C ASN A 16 -3.96 6.38 -8.70
N HIS A 17 -3.99 7.15 -9.77
CA HIS A 17 -4.16 6.60 -11.11
C HIS A 17 -2.96 5.73 -11.52
N PHE A 18 -1.73 6.22 -11.27
CA PHE A 18 -0.51 5.48 -11.54
C PHE A 18 -0.43 4.18 -10.72
N VAL A 19 -0.68 4.25 -9.42
CA VAL A 19 -0.66 3.08 -8.53
C VAL A 19 -1.74 2.06 -8.94
N ARG A 20 -2.92 2.52 -9.35
CA ARG A 20 -3.99 1.64 -9.84
C ARG A 20 -3.54 0.85 -11.08
N ILE A 21 -2.97 1.52 -12.08
CA ILE A 21 -2.46 0.87 -13.29
C ILE A 21 -1.37 -0.13 -12.93
N PHE A 22 -0.44 0.27 -12.06
CA PHE A 22 0.64 -0.59 -11.59
C PHE A 22 0.10 -1.85 -10.90
N CYS A 23 -0.86 -1.72 -9.98
CA CYS A 23 -1.48 -2.85 -9.30
C CYS A 23 -2.22 -3.78 -10.26
N VAL A 24 -2.95 -3.24 -11.24
CA VAL A 24 -3.62 -4.05 -12.26
C VAL A 24 -2.61 -4.83 -13.09
N ALA A 25 -1.53 -4.20 -13.54
CA ALA A 25 -0.47 -4.88 -14.28
C ALA A 25 0.18 -6.00 -13.46
N MET A 26 0.47 -5.74 -12.17
CA MET A 26 1.00 -6.74 -11.24
C MET A 26 0.03 -7.89 -11.00
N MET A 27 -1.28 -7.64 -10.91
CA MET A 27 -2.29 -8.69 -10.80
C MET A 27 -2.34 -9.58 -12.04
N ILE A 28 -2.28 -8.99 -13.23
CA ILE A 28 -2.22 -9.76 -14.49
C ILE A 28 -0.96 -10.62 -14.53
N MET A 29 0.19 -10.06 -14.17
CA MET A 29 1.45 -10.79 -14.10
C MET A 29 1.39 -11.93 -13.09
N MET A 30 0.85 -11.69 -11.89
CA MET A 30 0.66 -12.73 -10.87
C MET A 30 -0.22 -13.87 -11.38
N THR A 31 -1.35 -13.54 -12.02
CA THR A 31 -2.26 -14.53 -12.59
C THR A 31 -1.55 -15.38 -13.65
N ALA A 32 -0.77 -14.76 -14.54
CA ALA A 32 0.00 -15.47 -15.56
C ALA A 32 1.03 -16.45 -14.93
N ILE A 33 1.76 -16.01 -13.90
CA ILE A 33 2.73 -16.84 -13.18
C ILE A 33 2.06 -18.05 -12.54
N VAL A 34 0.91 -17.84 -11.88
CA VAL A 34 0.14 -18.93 -11.24
C VAL A 34 -0.40 -19.91 -12.29
N LEU A 35 -0.89 -19.42 -13.43
CA LEU A 35 -1.35 -20.29 -14.52
C LEU A 35 -0.20 -21.15 -15.07
N ILE A 36 0.98 -20.56 -15.30
CA ILE A 36 2.18 -21.31 -15.72
C ILE A 36 2.51 -22.39 -14.70
N GLN A 37 2.45 -22.09 -13.41
CA GLN A 37 2.70 -23.06 -12.34
C GLN A 37 1.71 -24.22 -12.34
N VAL A 38 0.42 -23.92 -12.52
CA VAL A 38 -0.64 -24.95 -12.59
C VAL A 38 -0.46 -25.86 -13.81
N VAL A 39 -0.19 -25.29 -14.98
CA VAL A 39 0.07 -26.05 -16.20
C VAL A 39 1.31 -26.94 -16.05
N ALA A 40 2.39 -26.41 -15.46
CA ALA A 40 3.60 -27.20 -15.23
C ALA A 40 3.35 -28.38 -14.29
N ARG A 41 2.49 -28.21 -13.26
CA ARG A 41 2.12 -29.31 -12.35
C ARG A 41 1.24 -30.38 -13.01
N LEU A 42 0.43 -30.02 -13.98
CA LEU A 42 -0.48 -30.92 -14.69
C LEU A 42 0.24 -31.72 -15.80
N THR A 43 1.41 -31.26 -16.25
CA THR A 43 2.15 -31.89 -17.35
C THR A 43 3.13 -32.91 -16.81
N PRO A 44 2.91 -34.23 -17.06
CA PRO A 44 3.83 -35.27 -16.60
C PRO A 44 5.20 -35.11 -17.28
N GLY A 45 6.28 -35.14 -16.48
CA GLY A 45 7.66 -35.01 -16.96
C GLY A 45 8.24 -33.58 -16.92
N VAL A 46 7.45 -32.57 -16.64
CA VAL A 46 7.93 -31.20 -16.45
C VAL A 46 8.26 -30.99 -14.96
N LYS A 47 9.51 -30.60 -14.67
CA LYS A 47 9.89 -30.21 -13.31
C LYS A 47 9.13 -28.93 -12.91
N ASN A 48 8.46 -28.99 -11.76
CA ASN A 48 7.78 -27.80 -11.21
C ASN A 48 8.80 -26.68 -10.99
N PRO A 49 8.61 -25.49 -11.60
CA PRO A 49 9.53 -24.38 -11.43
C PRO A 49 9.35 -23.74 -10.03
N ASN A 50 10.25 -24.04 -9.09
CA ASN A 50 10.17 -23.52 -7.72
C ASN A 50 10.22 -21.99 -7.64
N TRP A 51 10.81 -21.34 -8.65
CA TRP A 51 10.90 -19.89 -8.71
C TRP A 51 9.54 -19.19 -8.90
N THR A 52 8.55 -19.84 -9.49
CA THR A 52 7.21 -19.25 -9.69
C THR A 52 6.50 -19.03 -8.37
N GLU A 53 6.69 -19.89 -7.40
CA GLU A 53 6.08 -19.74 -6.07
C GLU A 53 6.66 -18.56 -5.31
N GLU A 54 7.96 -18.36 -5.34
CA GLU A 54 8.60 -17.21 -4.71
C GLU A 54 8.27 -15.90 -5.42
N LEU A 55 8.27 -15.91 -6.74
CA LEU A 55 7.93 -14.72 -7.54
C LEU A 55 6.49 -14.28 -7.28
N SER A 56 5.53 -15.22 -7.19
CA SER A 56 4.14 -14.91 -6.85
C SER A 56 4.02 -14.25 -5.47
N ARG A 57 4.78 -14.72 -4.47
CA ARG A 57 4.80 -14.11 -3.13
C ARG A 57 5.33 -12.69 -3.17
N TYR A 58 6.40 -12.41 -3.93
CA TYR A 58 6.96 -11.07 -4.05
C TYR A 58 5.97 -10.13 -4.74
N VAL A 59 5.37 -10.55 -5.84
CA VAL A 59 4.35 -9.75 -6.54
C VAL A 59 3.16 -9.46 -5.62
N MET A 60 2.70 -10.45 -4.84
CA MET A 60 1.61 -10.28 -3.89
C MET A 60 1.95 -9.24 -2.80
N ILE A 61 3.18 -9.24 -2.28
CA ILE A 61 3.64 -8.24 -1.31
C ILE A 61 3.60 -6.84 -1.91
N TYR A 62 4.09 -6.66 -3.16
CA TYR A 62 4.02 -5.37 -3.85
C TYR A 62 2.58 -4.89 -4.05
N ILE A 63 1.67 -5.76 -4.49
CA ILE A 63 0.25 -5.43 -4.65
C ILE A 63 -0.36 -5.01 -3.31
N ALA A 64 -0.08 -5.77 -2.25
CA ALA A 64 -0.65 -5.52 -0.93
C ALA A 64 -0.22 -4.16 -0.37
N PHE A 65 1.08 -3.88 -0.35
CA PHE A 65 1.59 -2.64 0.28
C PHE A 65 1.39 -1.40 -0.58
N ILE A 66 1.61 -1.49 -1.89
CA ILE A 66 1.42 -0.35 -2.78
C ILE A 66 -0.08 -0.10 -3.02
N GLY A 67 -0.87 -1.17 -3.15
CA GLY A 67 -2.33 -1.08 -3.36
C GLY A 67 -3.07 -0.49 -2.17
N THR A 68 -2.61 -0.74 -0.93
CA THR A 68 -3.20 -0.15 0.28
C THR A 68 -3.22 1.38 0.20
N GLY A 69 -2.20 2.00 -0.40
CA GLY A 69 -2.15 3.45 -0.59
C GLY A 69 -3.35 4.01 -1.36
N VAL A 70 -3.87 3.30 -2.37
CA VAL A 70 -5.03 3.75 -3.16
C VAL A 70 -6.35 3.63 -2.38
N TYR A 71 -6.49 2.55 -1.60
CA TYR A 71 -7.73 2.27 -0.86
C TYR A 71 -7.85 3.04 0.46
N GLN A 72 -6.79 3.64 0.94
CA GLN A 72 -6.82 4.42 2.18
C GLN A 72 -7.77 5.63 2.12
N TRP A 73 -8.17 6.05 0.91
CA TRP A 73 -9.16 7.09 0.68
C TRP A 73 -10.60 6.65 1.01
N SER A 74 -10.88 5.33 1.03
CA SER A 74 -12.21 4.76 1.27
C SER A 74 -12.21 3.93 2.55
N ASN A 75 -12.18 4.57 3.71
CA ASN A 75 -12.25 3.90 5.02
C ASN A 75 -13.71 3.57 5.38
N VAL A 76 -14.34 2.72 4.60
CA VAL A 76 -15.77 2.34 4.72
C VAL A 76 -16.15 1.77 6.10
N GLY A 77 -15.19 1.23 6.86
CA GLY A 77 -15.50 0.54 8.12
C GLY A 77 -15.62 1.47 9.34
N VAL A 78 -14.90 2.59 9.33
CA VAL A 78 -14.84 3.51 10.47
C VAL A 78 -15.90 4.60 10.35
N ASP A 79 -16.25 5.00 9.13
CA ASP A 79 -17.20 6.08 8.84
C ASP A 79 -18.59 5.78 9.42
N PHE A 80 -19.04 4.52 9.39
CA PHE A 80 -20.35 4.13 9.95
C PHE A 80 -20.47 4.39 11.47
N VAL A 81 -19.40 4.27 12.21
CA VAL A 81 -19.39 4.53 13.67
C VAL A 81 -19.28 6.03 13.92
N ILE A 82 -18.47 6.72 13.14
CA ILE A 82 -18.16 8.14 13.29
C ILE A 82 -19.36 9.01 12.87
N ASP A 83 -20.12 8.60 11.87
CA ASP A 83 -21.32 9.31 11.38
C ASP A 83 -22.46 9.42 12.44
N ARG A 84 -22.38 8.62 13.51
CA ARG A 84 -23.32 8.70 14.63
C ARG A 84 -22.92 9.68 15.73
N LEU A 85 -21.71 10.27 15.65
CA LEU A 85 -21.23 11.21 16.65
C LEU A 85 -21.63 12.66 16.32
N PRO A 86 -21.90 13.50 17.34
CA PRO A 86 -22.16 14.93 17.13
C PRO A 86 -20.93 15.61 16.50
N GLY A 87 -21.19 16.60 15.63
CA GLY A 87 -20.21 17.22 14.73
C GLY A 87 -18.83 17.54 15.30
N PRO A 88 -18.68 18.19 16.48
CA PRO A 88 -17.35 18.50 17.02
C PRO A 88 -16.57 17.25 17.47
N LEU A 89 -17.29 16.21 17.94
CA LEU A 89 -16.67 14.96 18.37
C LEU A 89 -16.22 14.12 17.16
N ASN A 90 -17.03 14.14 16.09
CA ASN A 90 -16.69 13.53 14.80
C ASN A 90 -15.37 14.09 14.24
N PHE A 91 -15.21 15.41 14.22
CA PHE A 91 -13.97 16.06 13.76
C PHE A 91 -12.75 15.63 14.58
N ALA A 92 -12.86 15.62 15.91
CA ALA A 92 -11.76 15.25 16.80
C ALA A 92 -11.35 13.77 16.63
N VAL A 93 -12.34 12.88 16.59
CA VAL A 93 -12.09 11.42 16.43
C VAL A 93 -11.44 11.12 15.07
N ASN A 94 -11.94 11.69 13.99
CA ASN A 94 -11.34 11.56 12.66
C ASN A 94 -9.89 12.03 12.62
N LEU A 95 -9.61 13.17 13.24
CA LEU A 95 -8.26 13.71 13.29
C LEU A 95 -7.32 12.79 14.08
N VAL A 96 -7.76 12.28 15.23
CA VAL A 96 -6.97 11.34 16.05
C VAL A 96 -6.66 10.06 15.27
N ILE A 97 -7.65 9.49 14.59
CA ILE A 97 -7.46 8.27 13.77
C ILE A 97 -6.43 8.53 12.66
N ARG A 98 -6.56 9.63 11.92
CA ARG A 98 -5.61 9.97 10.83
C ARG A 98 -4.19 10.19 11.35
N VAL A 99 -4.03 10.84 12.50
CA VAL A 99 -2.73 11.02 13.14
C VAL A 99 -2.15 9.68 13.62
N ALA A 100 -2.97 8.81 14.20
CA ALA A 100 -2.54 7.47 14.61
C ALA A 100 -2.09 6.61 13.41
N VAL A 101 -2.82 6.65 12.29
CA VAL A 101 -2.45 5.97 11.04
C VAL A 101 -1.13 6.53 10.48
N LEU A 102 -0.94 7.86 10.52
CA LEU A 102 0.31 8.48 10.10
C LEU A 102 1.49 8.03 10.97
N ALA A 103 1.32 8.04 12.29
CA ALA A 103 2.33 7.57 13.23
C ALA A 103 2.71 6.09 13.00
N PHE A 104 1.70 5.25 12.72
CA PHE A 104 1.92 3.85 12.35
C PHE A 104 2.79 3.72 11.09
N TRP A 105 2.46 4.43 10.01
CA TRP A 105 3.23 4.37 8.77
C TRP A 105 4.65 4.94 8.93
N CYS A 106 4.83 6.00 9.71
CA CYS A 106 6.16 6.52 10.05
C CYS A 106 6.99 5.47 10.81
N GLY A 107 6.39 4.74 11.75
CA GLY A 107 7.04 3.63 12.44
C GLY A 107 7.45 2.50 11.49
N VAL A 108 6.56 2.11 10.57
CA VAL A 108 6.84 1.08 9.55
C VAL A 108 8.01 1.50 8.64
N ILE A 109 8.05 2.76 8.22
CA ILE A 109 9.15 3.28 7.39
C ILE A 109 10.47 3.27 8.19
N TYR A 110 10.44 3.75 9.44
CA TYR A 110 11.64 3.83 10.29
C TYR A 110 12.24 2.44 10.51
N TRP A 111 11.45 1.49 11.01
CA TRP A 111 11.93 0.13 11.24
C TRP A 111 12.24 -0.63 9.96
N GLY A 112 11.49 -0.38 8.88
CA GLY A 112 11.79 -0.94 7.57
C GLY A 112 13.18 -0.53 7.07
N CYS A 113 13.53 0.74 7.18
CA CYS A 113 14.86 1.25 6.80
C CYS A 113 15.99 0.70 7.67
N GLU A 114 15.75 0.49 8.97
CA GLU A 114 16.75 -0.08 9.89
C GLU A 114 16.94 -1.59 9.64
N TYR A 115 15.88 -2.28 9.23
CA TYR A 115 15.91 -3.71 8.96
C TYR A 115 16.71 -4.08 7.70
N PHE A 116 16.75 -3.23 6.69
CA PHE A 116 17.44 -3.52 5.42
C PHE A 116 18.92 -3.85 5.57
N PRO A 117 19.76 -3.04 6.24
CA PRO A 117 21.17 -3.33 6.36
C PRO A 117 21.48 -4.51 7.30
N THR A 118 20.60 -4.78 8.27
CA THR A 118 20.85 -5.77 9.33
C THR A 118 20.48 -7.18 8.90
N VAL A 119 19.32 -7.38 8.33
CA VAL A 119 18.75 -8.71 8.03
C VAL A 119 18.54 -8.92 6.54
N GLY A 120 17.99 -7.92 5.84
CA GLY A 120 17.58 -8.05 4.45
C GLY A 120 18.72 -8.34 3.48
N GLY A 121 19.91 -7.78 3.73
CA GLY A 121 21.09 -7.99 2.88
C GLY A 121 21.77 -9.36 3.05
N ARG A 122 21.42 -10.11 4.10
CA ARG A 122 22.00 -11.43 4.41
C ARG A 122 21.10 -12.60 4.02
N GLN A 123 19.86 -12.35 3.72
CA GLN A 123 18.90 -13.37 3.32
C GLN A 123 18.77 -13.45 1.81
N TYR A 124 19.02 -14.63 1.26
CA TYR A 124 18.82 -14.93 -0.15
C TYR A 124 17.65 -15.89 -0.31
N SER A 125 16.89 -15.70 -1.39
CA SER A 125 15.83 -16.61 -1.81
C SER A 125 16.42 -18.00 -2.11
N ALA A 126 15.79 -19.05 -1.59
CA ALA A 126 16.27 -20.41 -1.74
C ALA A 126 16.20 -20.94 -3.18
N SER A 127 15.26 -20.47 -4.00
CA SER A 127 15.04 -20.94 -5.37
C SER A 127 15.56 -20.00 -6.44
N MET A 128 15.61 -18.70 -6.19
CA MET A 128 16.02 -17.70 -7.18
C MET A 128 17.41 -17.10 -6.94
N GLY A 129 17.98 -17.28 -5.72
CA GLY A 129 19.26 -16.67 -5.35
C GLY A 129 19.23 -15.14 -5.25
N PHE A 130 18.06 -14.49 -5.36
CA PHE A 130 17.92 -13.04 -5.19
C PHE A 130 17.87 -12.66 -3.72
N PRO A 131 18.45 -11.51 -3.33
CA PRO A 131 18.32 -11.02 -1.97
C PRO A 131 16.87 -10.66 -1.65
N VAL A 132 16.38 -11.11 -0.50
CA VAL A 132 15.00 -10.89 -0.01
C VAL A 132 14.69 -9.41 0.22
N VAL A 133 15.72 -8.57 0.30
CA VAL A 133 15.60 -7.10 0.38
C VAL A 133 14.66 -6.52 -0.66
N TYR A 134 14.66 -7.04 -1.89
CA TYR A 134 13.76 -6.53 -2.93
C TYR A 134 12.27 -6.69 -2.58
N ALA A 135 11.89 -7.81 -1.95
CA ALA A 135 10.52 -7.96 -1.46
C ALA A 135 10.19 -7.01 -0.31
N GLN A 136 11.15 -6.76 0.56
CA GLN A 136 10.98 -5.89 1.72
C GLN A 136 10.92 -4.40 1.34
N MET A 137 11.55 -3.99 0.24
CA MET A 137 11.43 -2.62 -0.30
C MET A 137 9.98 -2.24 -0.60
N ALA A 138 9.12 -3.20 -0.95
CA ALA A 138 7.69 -2.95 -1.17
C ALA A 138 7.00 -2.40 0.08
N LEU A 139 7.40 -2.86 1.28
CA LEU A 139 6.86 -2.39 2.56
C LEU A 139 7.16 -0.90 2.78
N VAL A 140 8.42 -0.50 2.55
CA VAL A 140 8.83 0.90 2.73
C VAL A 140 8.22 1.80 1.66
N LEU A 141 8.22 1.36 0.40
CA LEU A 141 7.60 2.11 -0.70
C LEU A 141 6.09 2.29 -0.47
N GLY A 142 5.39 1.22 -0.09
CA GLY A 142 3.98 1.27 0.26
C GLY A 142 3.72 2.16 1.47
N GLY A 143 4.57 2.06 2.51
CA GLY A 143 4.49 2.92 3.70
C GLY A 143 4.65 4.40 3.37
N VAL A 144 5.60 4.77 2.51
CA VAL A 144 5.79 6.15 2.05
C VAL A 144 4.56 6.65 1.28
N LEU A 145 4.02 5.84 0.37
CA LEU A 145 2.80 6.19 -0.38
C LEU A 145 1.61 6.41 0.57
N CYS A 146 1.42 5.50 1.54
CA CYS A 146 0.35 5.62 2.53
C CYS A 146 0.53 6.85 3.43
N ALA A 147 1.76 7.15 3.86
CA ALA A 147 2.05 8.35 4.65
C ALA A 147 1.72 9.64 3.87
N ILE A 148 2.12 9.73 2.61
CA ILE A 148 1.81 10.90 1.75
C ILE A 148 0.31 11.07 1.61
N GLN A 149 -0.44 10.00 1.40
CA GLN A 149 -1.89 10.06 1.28
C GLN A 149 -2.58 10.46 2.59
N THR A 150 -2.11 9.90 3.72
CA THR A 150 -2.63 10.28 5.05
C THR A 150 -2.39 11.76 5.35
N VAL A 151 -1.21 12.29 5.01
CA VAL A 151 -0.93 13.73 5.14
C VAL A 151 -1.91 14.55 4.27
N GLY A 152 -2.13 14.13 3.02
CA GLY A 152 -3.10 14.78 2.14
C GLY A 152 -4.52 14.81 2.72
N GLN A 153 -4.95 13.70 3.33
CA GLN A 153 -6.26 13.61 4.01
C GLN A 153 -6.34 14.52 5.25
N ILE A 154 -5.28 14.59 6.05
CA ILE A 154 -5.23 15.48 7.21
C ILE A 154 -5.35 16.95 6.76
N VAL A 155 -4.59 17.33 5.75
CA VAL A 155 -4.65 18.70 5.20
C VAL A 155 -6.04 19.05 4.69
N GLN A 156 -6.68 18.12 3.96
CA GLN A 156 -8.05 18.34 3.46
C GLN A 156 -9.05 18.43 4.63
N HIS A 157 -8.98 17.53 5.60
CA HIS A 157 -9.87 17.51 6.76
C HIS A 157 -9.80 18.80 7.58
N ILE A 158 -8.59 19.34 7.83
CA ILE A 158 -8.40 20.61 8.52
C ILE A 158 -8.92 21.79 7.69
N THR A 159 -8.70 21.77 6.37
CA THR A 159 -9.09 22.86 5.48
C THR A 159 -10.61 22.91 5.24
N THR A 160 -11.28 21.76 5.33
CA THR A 160 -12.75 21.65 5.10
C THR A 160 -13.55 21.82 6.39
N GLY A 161 -12.88 21.90 7.56
CA GLY A 161 -13.55 22.13 8.85
C GLY A 161 -14.44 20.96 9.28
N GLY A 162 -14.19 19.72 8.78
CA GLY A 162 -14.98 18.55 9.08
C GLY A 162 -16.29 18.43 8.30
N GLU A 163 -16.49 19.25 7.27
CA GLU A 163 -17.61 19.08 6.34
C GLU A 163 -17.39 17.78 5.55
N LYS A 164 -18.43 16.95 5.45
CA LYS A 164 -18.39 15.60 4.90
C LYS A 164 -17.69 15.58 3.53
N ASP A 165 -16.66 14.75 3.42
CA ASP A 165 -16.12 14.34 2.12
C ASP A 165 -17.19 13.44 1.46
N ALA A 166 -18.09 14.06 0.68
CA ALA A 166 -19.09 13.38 -0.14
C ALA A 166 -18.48 13.00 -1.49
#